data_4cb71675f440d6db056849bddc379f8a
#
_entry.id   4cb71675f440d6db056849bddc379f8a
#
_cell.length_a   1.000
_cell.length_b   1.000
_cell.length_c   1.000
_cell.angle_alpha   90.00
_cell.angle_beta   90.00
_cell.angle_gamma   90.00
#
_symmetry.space_group_name_H-M   'P 1'
#
loop_
_entity.id
_entity.type
_entity.pdbx_description
1 polymer ?
#
loop_
_entity_poly.entity_id
_entity_poly.type
_entity_poly.pdbx_seq_one_letter_code
_entity_poly.pdbx_strand_id
1 'polypeptide(L)'
;MKLKTYKCKRISRKHFDEIKITKAFKKAPPKSEKLYEKEMEFALHKKLSPIIVDENMFLVDGYCAWIIADITKYRGRKLKIYKAIGLDVTKKKAKK
;
A
#
# COMPACT_ATOMS: atom_id res chain seq x y z
N MET A 1 -5.83 -0.99 12.68
CA MET A 1 -4.52 -0.48 13.04
C MET A 1 -4.46 1.03 12.98
N LYS A 2 -3.83 1.61 13.96
CA LYS A 2 -3.74 3.05 13.98
C LYS A 2 -2.43 3.58 13.48
N LEU A 3 -2.38 3.87 12.21
CA LEU A 3 -1.16 4.32 11.60
C LEU A 3 -0.72 5.69 12.06
N LYS A 4 -1.64 6.49 12.51
CA LYS A 4 -1.25 7.80 12.96
C LYS A 4 -0.41 7.79 14.22
N THR A 5 -0.29 6.65 14.86
CA THR A 5 0.58 6.57 16.03
C THR A 5 2.03 6.31 15.61
N TYR A 6 2.27 6.11 14.33
CA TYR A 6 3.60 5.90 13.82
C TYR A 6 4.00 7.06 12.92
N LYS A 7 5.27 7.37 12.94
CA LYS A 7 5.76 8.38 12.03
C LYS A 7 5.91 7.71 10.68
N CYS A 8 5.43 8.36 9.65
CA CYS A 8 5.55 7.82 8.31
C CYS A 8 6.51 8.69 7.52
N LYS A 9 7.49 8.05 6.91
CA LYS A 9 8.48 8.75 6.13
C LYS A 9 8.27 8.43 4.66
N ARG A 10 8.24 9.45 3.82
CA ARG A 10 8.05 9.22 2.40
C ARG A 10 9.31 8.58 1.82
N ILE A 11 9.14 7.55 1.02
CA ILE A 11 10.29 6.90 0.37
C ILE A 11 10.08 6.96 -1.13
N SER A 12 11.13 6.69 -1.87
CA SER A 12 11.10 6.79 -3.32
C SER A 12 10.16 5.76 -3.93
N ARG A 13 9.43 6.14 -4.96
CA ARG A 13 8.57 5.21 -5.64
C ARG A 13 9.35 4.14 -6.38
N LYS A 14 10.67 4.25 -6.44
CA LYS A 14 11.49 3.23 -7.02
C LYS A 14 11.40 1.97 -6.18
N HIS A 15 11.03 2.10 -4.90
CA HIS A 15 10.92 0.96 -4.01
C HIS A 15 9.62 0.17 -4.20
N PHE A 16 8.79 0.60 -5.15
CA PHE A 16 7.51 -0.08 -5.35
C PHE A 16 7.67 -1.59 -5.55
N ASP A 17 8.67 -1.99 -6.33
CA ASP A 17 8.85 -3.40 -6.62
C ASP A 17 9.37 -4.20 -5.43
N GLU A 18 9.74 -3.54 -4.36
CA GLU A 18 10.20 -4.20 -3.15
C GLU A 18 9.06 -4.45 -2.17
N ILE A 19 7.87 -3.92 -2.46
CA ILE A 19 6.73 -4.07 -1.55
C ILE A 19 6.26 -5.51 -1.54
N LYS A 20 6.08 -6.05 -0.33
CA LYS A 20 5.60 -7.41 -0.16
C LYS A 20 4.18 -7.40 0.34
N ILE A 21 3.41 -8.36 -0.09
CA ILE A 21 2.00 -8.45 0.31
C ILE A 21 1.84 -9.59 1.30
N THR A 22 1.28 -9.29 2.46
CA THR A 22 1.11 -10.31 3.49
C THR A 22 0.01 -11.28 3.09
N LYS A 23 -0.02 -12.44 3.74
CA LYS A 23 -1.05 -13.41 3.47
C LYS A 23 -2.43 -12.88 3.83
N ALA A 24 -2.49 -12.03 4.85
CA ALA A 24 -3.77 -11.46 5.26
C ALA A 24 -4.39 -10.66 4.11
N PHE A 25 -3.60 -9.87 3.42
CA PHE A 25 -4.13 -9.11 2.30
C PHE A 25 -4.48 -10.03 1.13
N LYS A 26 -3.66 -11.04 0.90
CA LYS A 26 -3.95 -11.95 -0.21
C LYS A 26 -5.24 -12.72 0.00
N LYS A 27 -5.56 -13.03 1.25
CA LYS A 27 -6.79 -13.73 1.55
C LYS A 27 -8.01 -12.84 1.52
N ALA A 28 -7.82 -11.56 1.67
CA ALA A 28 -8.94 -10.61 1.70
C ALA A 28 -8.75 -9.52 0.66
N PRO A 29 -8.87 -9.87 -0.62
CA PRO A 29 -8.69 -8.86 -1.67
C PRO A 29 -9.84 -7.87 -1.63
N PRO A 30 -9.66 -6.68 -2.19
CA PRO A 30 -10.72 -5.69 -2.15
C PRO A 30 -11.90 -6.17 -2.99
N LYS A 31 -13.07 -5.72 -2.64
CA LYS A 31 -14.26 -6.09 -3.40
C LYS A 31 -14.14 -5.50 -4.77
N SER A 32 -14.64 -6.22 -5.78
CA SER A 32 -14.50 -5.76 -7.15
C SER A 32 -15.13 -4.40 -7.38
N GLU A 33 -16.22 -4.09 -6.71
CA GLU A 33 -16.85 -2.79 -6.87
C GLU A 33 -15.96 -1.68 -6.39
N LYS A 34 -15.33 -1.89 -5.23
CA LYS A 34 -14.46 -0.89 -4.67
C LYS A 34 -13.21 -0.71 -5.55
N LEU A 35 -12.67 -1.80 -6.03
CA LEU A 35 -11.49 -1.73 -6.87
C LEU A 35 -11.83 -1.02 -8.17
N TYR A 36 -13.00 -1.31 -8.73
CA TYR A 36 -13.43 -0.67 -9.96
C TYR A 36 -13.55 0.85 -9.78
N GLU A 37 -14.14 1.28 -8.66
CA GLU A 37 -14.26 2.71 -8.39
C GLU A 37 -12.89 3.38 -8.30
N LYS A 38 -11.94 2.70 -7.65
CA LYS A 38 -10.61 3.26 -7.53
C LYS A 38 -9.90 3.29 -8.88
N GLU A 39 -10.13 2.29 -9.70
CA GLU A 39 -9.54 2.26 -11.03
C GLU A 39 -10.08 3.41 -11.87
N MET A 40 -11.38 3.68 -11.75
CA MET A 40 -12.00 4.76 -12.49
C MET A 40 -11.46 6.11 -12.03
N GLU A 41 -11.28 6.27 -10.72
CA GLU A 41 -10.71 7.50 -10.20
C GLU A 41 -9.32 7.71 -10.78
N PHE A 42 -8.55 6.65 -10.84
CA PHE A 42 -7.20 6.76 -11.37
C PHE A 42 -7.24 7.08 -12.88
N ALA A 43 -8.11 6.41 -13.62
CA ALA A 43 -8.21 6.61 -15.05
C ALA A 43 -8.63 8.04 -15.40
N LEU A 44 -9.60 8.56 -14.66
CA LEU A 44 -10.14 9.88 -14.95
C LEU A 44 -9.36 11.03 -14.35
N HIS A 45 -8.83 10.82 -13.15
CA HIS A 45 -8.21 11.90 -12.39
C HIS A 45 -6.79 11.65 -11.94
N LYS A 46 -6.25 10.51 -12.26
CA LYS A 46 -4.92 10.11 -11.83
C LYS A 46 -4.76 10.19 -10.32
N LYS A 47 -5.82 9.84 -9.60
CA LYS A 47 -5.78 9.84 -8.15
C LYS A 47 -5.44 8.47 -7.62
N LEU A 48 -4.45 8.40 -6.75
CA LEU A 48 -4.08 7.17 -6.07
C LEU A 48 -3.95 7.45 -4.59
N SER A 49 -4.48 6.56 -3.76
CA SER A 49 -4.31 6.69 -2.33
C SER A 49 -2.85 6.40 -1.98
N PRO A 50 -2.35 6.97 -0.90
CA PRO A 50 -0.98 6.68 -0.50
C PRO A 50 -0.84 5.21 -0.13
N ILE A 51 0.32 4.65 -0.41
CA ILE A 51 0.64 3.28 -0.05
C ILE A 51 1.52 3.35 1.18
N ILE A 52 1.21 2.58 2.21
CA ILE A 52 1.98 2.58 3.44
C ILE A 52 2.53 1.19 3.69
N VAL A 53 3.84 1.11 3.96
CA VAL A 53 4.50 -0.16 4.23
C VAL A 53 5.14 -0.10 5.61
N ASP A 54 5.48 -1.25 6.16
CA ASP A 54 6.17 -1.30 7.45
C ASP A 54 7.68 -1.23 7.25
N GLU A 55 8.43 -1.44 8.32
CA GLU A 55 9.88 -1.37 8.26
C GLU A 55 10.49 -2.40 7.31
N ASN A 56 9.79 -3.47 7.06
CA ASN A 56 10.29 -4.54 6.19
C ASN A 56 9.66 -4.54 4.81
N MET A 57 9.01 -3.45 4.46
CA MET A 57 8.38 -3.28 3.15
C MET A 57 7.14 -4.14 2.93
N PHE A 58 6.49 -4.58 4.00
CA PHE A 58 5.22 -5.27 3.87
C PHE A 58 4.11 -4.23 3.81
N LEU A 59 3.16 -4.44 2.91
CA LEU A 59 2.05 -3.51 2.75
C LEU A 59 1.20 -3.44 4.00
N VAL A 60 0.89 -2.24 4.44
CA VAL A 60 0.04 -1.99 5.60
C VAL A 60 -1.27 -1.37 5.17
N ASP A 61 -1.23 -0.46 4.22
CA ASP A 61 -2.44 0.24 3.78
C ASP A 61 -2.26 0.64 2.32
N GLY A 62 -3.36 0.86 1.63
CA GLY A 62 -3.30 1.27 0.23
C GLY A 62 -3.27 0.11 -0.74
N TYR A 63 -3.92 -1.00 -0.40
CA TYR A 63 -3.90 -2.19 -1.26
C TYR A 63 -4.48 -1.93 -2.65
N CYS A 64 -5.59 -1.18 -2.73
CA CYS A 64 -6.17 -0.88 -4.03
C CYS A 64 -5.19 -0.05 -4.87
N ALA A 65 -4.54 0.92 -4.26
CA ALA A 65 -3.56 1.75 -4.98
C ALA A 65 -2.39 0.88 -5.46
N TRP A 66 -1.96 -0.06 -4.62
CA TRP A 66 -0.88 -0.95 -5.01
C TRP A 66 -1.28 -1.82 -6.21
N ILE A 67 -2.51 -2.36 -6.18
CA ILE A 67 -3.00 -3.20 -7.28
C ILE A 67 -3.06 -2.40 -8.57
N ILE A 68 -3.61 -1.19 -8.50
CA ILE A 68 -3.73 -0.36 -9.69
C ILE A 68 -2.37 -0.01 -10.27
N ALA A 69 -1.43 0.38 -9.42
CA ALA A 69 -0.09 0.72 -9.89
C ALA A 69 0.61 -0.51 -10.48
N ASP A 70 0.35 -1.67 -9.91
CA ASP A 70 0.98 -2.90 -10.40
C ASP A 70 0.44 -3.28 -11.77
N ILE A 71 -0.87 -3.26 -11.92
CA ILE A 71 -1.51 -3.63 -13.18
C ILE A 71 -1.19 -2.63 -14.29
N THR A 72 -1.27 -1.34 -14.00
CA THR A 72 -1.06 -0.32 -15.00
C THR A 72 0.39 0.03 -15.21
N LYS A 73 1.28 -0.48 -14.35
CA LYS A 73 2.70 -0.16 -14.39
C LYS A 73 2.97 1.32 -14.18
N TYR A 74 2.05 2.00 -13.53
CA TYR A 74 2.21 3.42 -13.28
C TYR A 74 3.29 3.69 -12.24
N ARG A 75 4.23 4.53 -12.55
CA ARG A 75 5.31 4.89 -11.64
C ARG A 75 5.53 6.41 -11.62
N GLY A 76 4.44 7.15 -11.81
CA GLY A 76 4.52 8.59 -11.87
C GLY A 76 4.40 9.27 -10.53
N ARG A 77 4.28 10.58 -10.54
CA ARG A 77 4.25 11.40 -9.35
C ARG A 77 3.13 11.10 -8.38
N LYS A 78 2.02 10.58 -8.85
CA LYS A 78 0.88 10.32 -7.98
C LYS A 78 1.09 9.07 -7.15
N LEU A 79 2.08 8.27 -7.47
CA LEU A 79 2.39 7.08 -6.68
C LEU A 79 3.24 7.50 -5.49
N LYS A 80 2.64 7.50 -4.30
CA LYS A 80 3.31 7.92 -3.09
C LYS A 80 3.42 6.77 -2.13
N ILE A 81 4.62 6.48 -1.67
CA ILE A 81 4.88 5.38 -0.76
C ILE A 81 5.46 5.92 0.53
N TYR A 82 4.91 5.48 1.66
CA TYR A 82 5.39 5.90 2.97
C TYR A 82 5.75 4.68 3.79
N LYS A 83 6.80 4.80 4.59
CA LYS A 83 7.20 3.72 5.48
C LYS A 83 6.85 4.12 6.91
N ALA A 84 6.12 3.27 7.61
CA ALA A 84 5.74 3.54 8.99
C ALA A 84 6.91 3.11 9.88
N ILE A 85 7.57 4.08 10.46
CA ILE A 85 8.78 3.85 11.24
C ILE A 85 8.44 3.09 12.52
N GLY A 86 9.14 1.99 12.72
CA GLY A 86 8.93 1.20 13.92
C GLY A 86 7.85 0.15 13.85
N LEU A 87 7.13 0.08 12.74
CA LEU A 87 6.08 -0.90 12.61
C LEU A 87 6.59 -2.14 11.89
N ASP A 88 6.31 -3.30 12.46
CA ASP A 88 6.69 -4.57 11.84
C ASP A 88 5.48 -5.49 11.95
N VAL A 89 4.70 -5.59 10.87
CA VAL A 89 3.48 -6.38 10.91
C VAL A 89 3.70 -7.87 11.03
N THR A 90 4.89 -8.35 10.67
CA THR A 90 5.15 -9.76 10.80
C THR A 90 5.52 -10.14 12.22
N LYS A 91 6.06 -9.20 12.95
CA LYS A 91 6.49 -9.48 14.30
C LYS A 91 5.38 -9.53 15.29
N LYS A 92 4.36 -8.75 15.08
CA LYS A 92 3.30 -8.69 15.98
C LYS A 92 2.57 -9.98 16.22
N LYS A 93 2.62 -10.87 15.30
CA LYS A 93 1.99 -12.10 15.49
C LYS A 93 2.61 -12.89 16.53
N ALA A 94 3.86 -12.77 16.75
CA ALA A 94 4.55 -13.57 17.70
C ALA A 94 4.11 -13.28 19.10
N LYS A 95 3.46 -12.23 19.26
CA LYS A 95 3.03 -11.92 20.52
C LYS A 95 1.97 -12.68 21.01
N LYS A 96 1.58 -13.06 20.95
CA LYS A 96 0.53 -13.52 21.45
C LYS A 96 0.41 -14.20 21.88
#